data_b67c4ce23d2b237f5122d9a66e825ed4
#
_entry.id   b67c4ce23d2b237f5122d9a66e825ed4
#
_cell.length_a   1.000
_cell.length_b   1.000
_cell.length_c   1.000
_cell.angle_alpha   90.00
_cell.angle_beta   90.00
_cell.angle_gamma   90.00
#
_symmetry.space_group_name_H-M   'P 1'
#
loop_
_entity.id
_entity.type
_entity.pdbx_description
1 polymer ?
#
loop_
_entity_poly.entity_id
_entity_poly.type
_entity_poly.pdbx_seq_one_letter_code
_entity_poly.pdbx_strand_id
1 'polypeptide(L)'
;MRNEELGMSVCYLGGLMSVKKVFLTVLAVLVLLLPASLAEEMSLSRLDDDGYLYYMDYTGDYYSPSVFDTLRRVGYVDPGCSSFFTRNPDDEPISCRNYDYPHRVIGDDQTFTGLNVVLHCKPEGKYESIALADAVWCDQKNPLLRNGGPDMAGFDVAVLDILPYQCMDGINEKGLFVSIMRLDIKEGDRPARMGVAASMLLRYMLDDCANVEEAVAKVDTAIVTPEDWQGCHFFVTDAEGRYMVIESRNGVVSLIENDVVTNFYLGSDDMQDSVRKGVLREKAVALVDENGETLYRFGYGHGYHRFVTLASQLVRYQDKRYEEYRTMMPEETALVLLRSALQNQYTETTGTSFTQYSVIYNNAHRTVKVWPFQNYETAYMFDVTGARLQ
;
A
#
# COMPACT_ATOMS: atom_id res chain seq x y z
N MET A 1 91.00 -44.81 -8.33
CA MET A 1 91.48 -43.92 -9.39
C MET A 1 90.42 -42.88 -9.55
N ARG A 2 90.78 -41.65 -9.34
CA ARG A 2 89.90 -40.51 -9.05
C ARG A 2 89.37 -39.91 -10.34
N ASN A 3 88.05 -39.56 -10.30
CA ASN A 3 87.47 -38.66 -11.29
C ASN A 3 87.09 -37.36 -10.54
N GLU A 4 87.65 -36.25 -11.02
CA GLU A 4 87.25 -34.90 -10.61
C GLU A 4 86.15 -34.43 -11.53
N GLU A 5 85.07 -33.98 -10.91
CA GLU A 5 83.95 -33.25 -11.58
C GLU A 5 84.11 -31.78 -11.34
N LEU A 6 84.17 -31.01 -12.43
CA LEU A 6 84.12 -29.56 -12.43
C LEU A 6 82.64 -29.11 -12.18
N GLY A 7 82.47 -28.39 -11.11
CA GLY A 7 81.21 -27.69 -10.85
C GLY A 7 81.10 -26.37 -11.62
N MET A 8 80.04 -26.21 -12.38
CA MET A 8 79.56 -24.90 -12.87
C MET A 8 78.39 -24.40 -12.04
N SER A 9 78.67 -23.33 -11.31
CA SER A 9 77.67 -22.65 -10.52
C SER A 9 76.97 -21.63 -11.41
N VAL A 10 75.63 -21.81 -11.65
CA VAL A 10 74.80 -20.84 -12.32
C VAL A 10 73.94 -20.21 -11.26
N CYS A 11 74.20 -18.94 -10.95
CA CYS A 11 73.35 -18.14 -10.12
C CYS A 11 72.06 -17.75 -10.89
N TYR A 12 70.91 -18.30 -10.53
CA TYR A 12 69.58 -17.79 -10.91
C TYR A 12 69.09 -16.84 -9.86
N LEU A 13 69.17 -15.52 -10.09
CA LEU A 13 68.39 -14.49 -9.41
C LEU A 13 67.05 -14.35 -10.14
N GLY A 14 66.07 -15.12 -9.72
CA GLY A 14 64.67 -14.99 -10.15
C GLY A 14 63.82 -15.18 -8.98
N GLY A 15 63.33 -14.05 -8.42
CA GLY A 15 62.44 -14.08 -7.27
C GLY A 15 61.14 -14.81 -7.59
N LEU A 16 60.93 -15.97 -6.98
CA LEU A 16 59.64 -16.63 -6.96
C LEU A 16 58.67 -15.74 -6.20
N MET A 17 57.88 -14.93 -6.90
CA MET A 17 56.68 -14.39 -6.33
C MET A 17 55.77 -15.56 -5.94
N SER A 18 55.51 -15.68 -4.65
CA SER A 18 54.64 -16.73 -4.11
C SER A 18 53.32 -16.74 -4.86
N VAL A 19 52.92 -17.88 -5.38
CA VAL A 19 51.61 -18.09 -6.06
C VAL A 19 50.46 -17.52 -5.24
N LYS A 20 50.57 -17.51 -3.92
CA LYS A 20 49.63 -16.86 -3.01
C LYS A 20 49.56 -15.33 -3.19
N LYS A 21 50.69 -14.64 -3.46
CA LYS A 21 50.68 -13.19 -3.68
C LYS A 21 50.07 -12.84 -5.05
N VAL A 22 50.35 -13.63 -6.07
CA VAL A 22 49.71 -13.46 -7.39
C VAL A 22 48.22 -13.72 -7.31
N PHE A 23 47.79 -14.75 -6.58
CA PHE A 23 46.37 -15.05 -6.40
C PHE A 23 45.66 -13.97 -5.60
N LEU A 24 46.27 -13.41 -4.52
CA LEU A 24 45.72 -12.29 -3.78
C LEU A 24 45.63 -11.01 -4.62
N THR A 25 46.60 -10.74 -5.45
CA THR A 25 46.60 -9.54 -6.30
C THR A 25 45.56 -9.67 -7.43
N VAL A 26 45.40 -10.84 -8.03
CA VAL A 26 44.36 -11.12 -9.05
C VAL A 26 42.98 -11.09 -8.42
N LEU A 27 42.80 -11.61 -7.21
CA LEU A 27 41.55 -11.55 -6.49
C LEU A 27 41.19 -10.09 -6.10
N ALA A 28 42.17 -9.30 -5.65
CA ALA A 28 41.94 -7.89 -5.33
C ALA A 28 41.65 -7.05 -6.59
N VAL A 29 42.26 -7.36 -7.73
CA VAL A 29 41.94 -6.69 -9.00
C VAL A 29 40.60 -7.15 -9.57
N LEU A 30 40.22 -8.43 -9.39
CA LEU A 30 38.87 -8.90 -9.75
C LEU A 30 37.75 -8.31 -8.86
N VAL A 31 38.04 -8.08 -7.59
CA VAL A 31 37.11 -7.37 -6.68
C VAL A 31 37.02 -5.87 -7.02
N LEU A 32 38.07 -5.28 -7.55
CA LEU A 32 38.08 -3.89 -8.03
C LEU A 32 37.55 -3.74 -9.48
N LEU A 33 37.37 -4.85 -10.21
CA LEU A 33 36.79 -4.91 -11.56
C LEU A 33 35.42 -5.53 -11.59
N LEU A 34 34.85 -5.92 -10.44
CA LEU A 34 33.39 -5.99 -10.34
C LEU A 34 32.93 -4.59 -10.71
N PRO A 35 32.15 -4.42 -11.79
CA PRO A 35 31.45 -3.17 -11.93
C PRO A 35 30.79 -2.96 -10.55
N ALA A 36 31.10 -1.86 -9.90
CA ALA A 36 30.08 -1.29 -9.03
C ALA A 36 28.85 -1.32 -9.91
N SER A 37 27.97 -2.30 -9.75
CA SER A 37 26.60 -2.13 -10.16
C SER A 37 26.32 -0.76 -9.57
N LEU A 38 26.14 0.22 -10.41
CA LEU A 38 25.45 1.42 -10.04
C LEU A 38 24.11 0.88 -9.54
N ALA A 39 24.04 0.49 -8.28
CA ALA A 39 22.81 0.48 -7.57
C ALA A 39 22.36 1.92 -7.76
N GLU A 40 21.44 2.13 -8.67
CA GLU A 40 20.77 3.40 -8.78
C GLU A 40 20.31 3.68 -7.36
N GLU A 41 20.88 4.74 -6.78
CA GLU A 41 20.71 5.04 -5.38
C GLU A 41 19.22 5.33 -5.21
N MET A 42 18.51 4.46 -4.48
CA MET A 42 17.09 4.67 -4.19
C MET A 42 16.94 6.07 -3.64
N SER A 43 16.23 6.93 -4.36
CA SER A 43 16.06 8.32 -3.97
C SER A 43 14.63 8.56 -3.50
N LEU A 44 14.50 9.14 -2.32
CA LEU A 44 13.21 9.56 -1.79
C LEU A 44 13.08 11.08 -1.96
N SER A 45 12.12 11.51 -2.77
CA SER A 45 11.87 12.91 -3.08
C SER A 45 10.63 13.41 -2.35
N ARG A 46 10.76 14.54 -1.64
CA ARG A 46 9.64 15.20 -0.99
C ARG A 46 8.74 15.85 -2.03
N LEU A 47 7.42 15.70 -1.90
CA LEU A 47 6.44 16.24 -2.83
C LEU A 47 5.70 17.46 -2.28
N ASP A 48 5.35 17.47 -0.99
CA ASP A 48 4.61 18.53 -0.33
C ASP A 48 5.48 19.30 0.66
N ASP A 49 5.14 20.56 0.94
CA ASP A 49 5.92 21.41 1.85
C ASP A 49 5.88 20.96 3.31
N ASP A 50 4.81 20.24 3.70
CA ASP A 50 4.60 19.79 5.07
C ASP A 50 5.27 18.44 5.37
N GLY A 51 5.75 17.71 4.35
CA GLY A 51 6.45 16.43 4.49
C GLY A 51 5.54 15.24 4.76
N TYR A 52 4.29 15.30 4.30
CA TYR A 52 3.35 14.19 4.40
C TYR A 52 3.39 13.24 3.20
N LEU A 53 3.97 13.68 2.07
CA LEU A 53 4.00 12.90 0.85
C LEU A 53 5.38 12.97 0.20
N TYR A 54 5.88 11.80 -0.15
CA TYR A 54 7.14 11.59 -0.85
C TYR A 54 6.91 10.79 -2.13
N TYR A 55 7.90 10.78 -3.00
CA TYR A 55 7.95 9.96 -4.20
C TYR A 55 9.22 9.12 -4.22
N MET A 56 9.13 7.88 -4.68
CA MET A 56 10.26 6.99 -4.86
C MET A 56 10.11 6.15 -6.12
N ASP A 57 11.14 6.15 -6.99
CA ASP A 57 11.36 5.10 -7.96
C ASP A 57 12.10 3.95 -7.26
N TYR A 58 11.44 2.81 -7.15
CA TYR A 58 12.04 1.63 -6.53
C TYR A 58 12.80 0.81 -7.57
N THR A 59 14.11 0.83 -7.50
CA THR A 59 15.02 0.15 -8.42
C THR A 59 15.59 -1.15 -7.86
N GLY A 60 15.31 -1.47 -6.59
CA GLY A 60 15.80 -2.67 -5.93
C GLY A 60 15.08 -3.96 -6.36
N ASP A 61 15.72 -5.10 -6.13
CA ASP A 61 15.08 -6.41 -6.27
C ASP A 61 14.35 -6.79 -4.97
N TYR A 62 13.05 -6.47 -4.90
CA TYR A 62 12.24 -6.82 -3.74
C TYR A 62 11.80 -8.30 -3.70
N TYR A 63 12.15 -9.09 -4.71
CA TYR A 63 12.02 -10.55 -4.70
C TYR A 63 13.26 -11.26 -4.16
N SER A 64 14.28 -10.52 -3.74
CA SER A 64 15.50 -11.10 -3.19
C SER A 64 15.29 -11.79 -1.84
N PRO A 65 16.05 -12.84 -1.51
CA PRO A 65 15.96 -13.51 -0.21
C PRO A 65 16.20 -12.59 0.98
N SER A 66 17.05 -11.56 0.84
CA SER A 66 17.34 -10.60 1.90
C SER A 66 16.14 -9.74 2.26
N VAL A 67 15.35 -9.32 1.25
CA VAL A 67 14.10 -8.59 1.47
C VAL A 67 13.09 -9.47 2.22
N PHE A 68 12.91 -10.73 1.82
CA PHE A 68 12.02 -11.66 2.53
C PHE A 68 12.47 -11.94 3.98
N ASP A 69 13.77 -12.00 4.24
CA ASP A 69 14.29 -12.16 5.61
C ASP A 69 14.00 -10.91 6.47
N THR A 70 14.02 -9.73 5.87
CA THR A 70 13.62 -8.48 6.54
C THR A 70 12.12 -8.47 6.80
N LEU A 71 11.29 -8.79 5.81
CA LEU A 71 9.83 -8.85 5.94
C LEU A 71 9.36 -9.75 7.07
N ARG A 72 10.00 -10.90 7.28
CA ARG A 72 9.66 -11.81 8.39
C ARG A 72 9.85 -11.20 9.78
N ARG A 73 10.62 -10.13 9.90
CA ARG A 73 10.94 -9.43 11.16
C ARG A 73 10.06 -8.21 11.40
N VAL A 74 9.42 -7.72 10.36
CA VAL A 74 8.55 -6.55 10.42
C VAL A 74 7.18 -6.95 10.98
N GLY A 75 6.61 -6.06 11.78
CA GLY A 75 5.27 -6.23 12.30
C GLY A 75 4.19 -6.05 11.21
N TYR A 76 2.96 -6.21 11.61
CA TYR A 76 1.83 -6.14 10.70
C TYR A 76 1.39 -4.70 10.38
N VAL A 77 0.74 -4.57 9.24
CA VAL A 77 0.04 -3.37 8.78
C VAL A 77 -1.39 -3.39 9.34
N ASP A 78 -1.87 -2.27 9.86
CA ASP A 78 -3.19 -2.13 10.46
C ASP A 78 -3.94 -0.90 9.90
N PRO A 79 -4.33 -0.91 8.59
CA PRO A 79 -4.96 0.24 7.96
C PRO A 79 -6.46 0.32 8.26
N GLY A 80 -6.90 1.42 8.90
CA GLY A 80 -8.29 1.86 8.84
C GLY A 80 -8.54 2.52 7.47
N CYS A 81 -9.63 2.20 6.77
CA CYS A 81 -9.82 2.71 5.41
C CYS A 81 -11.26 2.76 4.97
N SER A 82 -11.50 3.46 3.87
CA SER A 82 -12.72 3.36 3.07
C SER A 82 -12.38 3.44 1.59
N SER A 83 -13.06 2.64 0.78
CA SER A 83 -12.91 2.68 -0.67
C SER A 83 -14.26 2.54 -1.35
N PHE A 84 -14.37 3.07 -2.55
CA PHE A 84 -15.51 2.84 -3.43
C PHE A 84 -15.09 2.87 -4.89
N PHE A 85 -15.89 2.21 -5.71
CA PHE A 85 -15.78 2.20 -7.15
C PHE A 85 -16.93 2.99 -7.76
N THR A 86 -16.64 3.70 -8.87
CA THR A 86 -17.65 4.37 -9.68
C THR A 86 -17.11 4.59 -11.10
N ARG A 87 -17.85 5.31 -11.94
CA ARG A 87 -17.41 5.75 -13.26
C ARG A 87 -17.43 7.27 -13.36
N ASN A 88 -16.48 7.85 -14.06
CA ASN A 88 -16.45 9.27 -14.36
C ASN A 88 -17.40 9.64 -15.52
N PRO A 89 -17.58 10.92 -15.87
CA PRO A 89 -18.46 11.35 -16.96
C PRO A 89 -18.12 10.78 -18.34
N ASP A 90 -16.90 10.33 -18.56
CA ASP A 90 -16.45 9.70 -19.80
C ASP A 90 -16.68 8.17 -19.81
N ASP A 91 -17.43 7.64 -18.85
CA ASP A 91 -17.69 6.21 -18.60
C ASP A 91 -16.46 5.40 -18.22
N GLU A 92 -15.43 6.05 -17.73
CA GLU A 92 -14.19 5.40 -17.31
C GLU A 92 -14.29 4.93 -15.86
N PRO A 93 -13.82 3.70 -15.56
CA PRO A 93 -13.77 3.19 -14.20
C PRO A 93 -12.79 4.00 -13.34
N ILE A 94 -13.25 4.43 -12.17
CA ILE A 94 -12.42 5.09 -11.16
C ILE A 94 -12.57 4.42 -9.80
N SER A 95 -11.44 4.26 -9.12
CA SER A 95 -11.33 3.67 -7.79
C SER A 95 -10.87 4.72 -6.81
N CYS A 96 -11.63 4.90 -5.74
CA CYS A 96 -11.45 5.98 -4.77
C CYS A 96 -11.16 5.41 -3.40
N ARG A 97 -10.22 6.04 -2.65
CA ARG A 97 -9.85 5.55 -1.33
C ARG A 97 -9.42 6.66 -0.37
N ASN A 98 -9.77 6.46 0.90
CA ASN A 98 -9.11 7.07 2.05
C ASN A 98 -8.25 6.03 2.75
N TYR A 99 -7.01 6.36 3.04
CA TYR A 99 -6.16 5.62 3.98
C TYR A 99 -6.20 6.31 5.33
N ASP A 100 -6.73 5.60 6.33
CA ASP A 100 -6.90 6.11 7.69
C ASP A 100 -5.97 5.36 8.63
N TYR A 101 -5.16 6.10 9.39
CA TYR A 101 -4.28 5.54 10.40
C TYR A 101 -4.05 6.55 11.54
N PRO A 102 -3.74 6.08 12.77
CA PRO A 102 -3.53 6.97 13.91
C PRO A 102 -2.17 7.69 13.93
N HIS A 103 -1.55 7.96 12.78
CA HIS A 103 -0.43 8.88 12.72
C HIS A 103 -0.93 10.27 13.13
N ARG A 104 -0.37 10.82 14.18
CA ARG A 104 -0.79 12.13 14.67
C ARG A 104 -0.11 13.24 13.93
N VAL A 105 -0.86 14.32 13.79
CA VAL A 105 -0.34 15.61 13.43
C VAL A 105 0.39 16.25 14.60
N ILE A 106 1.43 16.84 14.24
CA ILE A 106 2.41 17.67 14.88
C ILE A 106 1.78 18.74 15.76
N GLY A 107 2.24 18.87 16.98
CA GLY A 107 1.96 20.00 17.85
C GLY A 107 2.40 19.86 19.27
N ASP A 108 2.41 18.68 19.81
CA ASP A 108 2.86 18.43 21.17
C ASP A 108 3.65 17.15 21.22
N ASP A 109 4.62 17.02 22.08
CA ASP A 109 5.67 16.01 22.31
C ASP A 109 5.42 14.51 21.94
N GLN A 110 4.40 14.18 21.16
CA GLN A 110 4.03 12.81 20.77
C GLN A 110 3.54 12.70 19.33
N THR A 111 4.24 13.25 18.40
CA THR A 111 3.80 13.37 17.02
C THR A 111 4.35 12.27 16.14
N PHE A 112 3.46 11.50 15.52
CA PHE A 112 3.77 10.68 14.38
C PHE A 112 3.27 11.39 13.12
N THR A 113 4.17 11.74 12.24
CA THR A 113 3.80 12.00 10.87
C THR A 113 3.77 10.68 10.13
N GLY A 114 2.71 10.41 9.37
CA GLY A 114 2.74 9.35 8.36
C GLY A 114 3.83 9.68 7.35
N LEU A 115 4.60 8.70 6.95
CA LEU A 115 5.54 8.84 5.85
C LEU A 115 4.94 8.15 4.63
N ASN A 116 4.01 8.85 3.96
CA ASN A 116 3.35 8.31 2.78
C ASN A 116 4.23 8.50 1.55
N VAL A 117 4.37 7.45 0.78
CA VAL A 117 5.22 7.42 -0.41
C VAL A 117 4.40 7.00 -1.62
N VAL A 118 4.40 7.84 -2.65
CA VAL A 118 4.03 7.44 -4.00
C VAL A 118 5.18 6.60 -4.53
N LEU A 119 4.96 5.31 -4.66
CA LEU A 119 5.97 4.32 -4.99
C LEU A 119 5.76 3.81 -6.40
N HIS A 120 6.72 4.06 -7.27
CA HIS A 120 6.78 3.46 -8.60
C HIS A 120 7.63 2.20 -8.57
N CYS A 121 7.11 1.09 -9.10
CA CYS A 121 7.78 -0.20 -9.19
C CYS A 121 7.75 -0.73 -10.62
N LYS A 122 8.90 -1.20 -11.11
CA LYS A 122 9.04 -1.83 -12.42
C LYS A 122 9.89 -3.08 -12.32
N PRO A 123 9.42 -4.15 -11.70
CA PRO A 123 10.19 -5.38 -11.54
C PRO A 123 10.32 -6.11 -12.88
N GLU A 124 11.45 -6.79 -13.08
CA GLU A 124 11.69 -7.54 -14.31
C GLU A 124 10.67 -8.67 -14.51
N GLY A 125 10.07 -8.72 -15.69
CA GLY A 125 9.08 -9.75 -16.05
C GLY A 125 7.74 -9.66 -15.31
N LYS A 126 7.45 -8.55 -14.68
CA LYS A 126 6.20 -8.24 -13.95
C LYS A 126 5.56 -6.98 -14.51
N TYR A 127 4.35 -6.68 -14.05
CA TYR A 127 3.68 -5.44 -14.41
C TYR A 127 4.27 -4.23 -13.69
N GLU A 128 4.46 -3.16 -14.44
CA GLU A 128 4.78 -1.85 -13.90
C GLU A 128 3.60 -1.31 -13.09
N SER A 129 3.87 -0.66 -11.96
CA SER A 129 2.83 -0.20 -11.06
C SER A 129 3.20 1.07 -10.32
N ILE A 130 2.17 1.84 -9.94
CA ILE A 130 2.27 2.95 -9.01
C ILE A 130 1.36 2.68 -7.81
N ALA A 131 1.88 2.87 -6.61
CA ALA A 131 1.19 2.52 -5.38
C ALA A 131 1.41 3.57 -4.30
N LEU A 132 0.55 3.61 -3.29
CA LEU A 132 0.76 4.38 -2.07
C LEU A 132 1.20 3.43 -0.96
N ALA A 133 2.35 3.72 -0.38
CA ALA A 133 2.92 2.98 0.73
C ALA A 133 3.08 3.87 1.96
N ASP A 134 3.01 3.28 3.14
CA ASP A 134 3.35 3.97 4.38
C ASP A 134 4.67 3.42 4.92
N ALA A 135 5.73 4.20 4.79
CA ALA A 135 7.09 3.78 5.14
C ALA A 135 7.30 3.55 6.66
N VAL A 136 6.40 4.04 7.51
CA VAL A 136 6.45 3.75 8.95
C VAL A 136 6.39 2.24 9.23
N TRP A 137 5.74 1.48 8.35
CA TRP A 137 5.64 0.03 8.47
C TRP A 137 6.94 -0.71 8.12
N CYS A 138 7.91 -0.06 7.47
CA CYS A 138 9.20 -0.68 7.19
C CYS A 138 9.99 -0.96 8.48
N ASP A 139 9.91 -0.07 9.46
CA ASP A 139 10.46 -0.28 10.80
C ASP A 139 9.74 0.59 11.84
N GLN A 140 8.68 0.06 12.42
CA GLN A 140 7.84 0.76 13.40
C GLN A 140 8.60 1.22 14.66
N LYS A 141 9.74 0.66 14.94
CA LYS A 141 10.58 1.02 16.09
C LYS A 141 11.59 2.10 15.77
N ASN A 142 11.81 2.37 14.48
CA ASN A 142 12.77 3.37 14.05
C ASN A 142 12.25 4.78 14.33
N PRO A 143 12.88 5.55 15.24
CA PRO A 143 12.43 6.89 15.55
C PRO A 143 12.51 7.84 14.34
N LEU A 144 13.41 7.59 13.39
CA LEU A 144 13.55 8.43 12.20
C LEU A 144 12.35 8.31 11.28
N LEU A 145 11.75 7.10 11.13
CA LEU A 145 10.51 6.91 10.38
C LEU A 145 9.29 7.50 11.09
N ARG A 146 9.34 7.61 12.42
CA ARG A 146 8.23 8.11 13.23
C ARG A 146 8.22 9.61 13.40
N ASN A 147 9.39 10.26 13.40
CA ASN A 147 9.55 11.62 13.90
C ASN A 147 10.05 12.62 12.86
N GLY A 148 9.95 12.34 11.58
CA GLY A 148 10.33 13.30 10.56
C GLY A 148 10.99 12.70 9.31
N GLY A 149 11.22 11.39 9.32
CA GLY A 149 11.62 10.66 8.12
C GLY A 149 12.90 11.18 7.46
N PRO A 150 12.88 11.36 6.13
CA PRO A 150 14.06 11.68 5.32
C PRO A 150 14.73 13.01 5.66
N ASP A 151 13.99 13.93 6.24
CA ASP A 151 14.50 15.27 6.59
C ASP A 151 15.35 15.24 7.87
N MET A 152 15.40 14.12 8.57
CA MET A 152 16.20 13.97 9.79
C MET A 152 17.63 13.53 9.47
N ALA A 153 18.58 14.13 10.16
CA ALA A 153 19.97 13.73 10.08
C ALA A 153 20.15 12.25 10.46
N GLY A 154 20.83 11.49 9.59
CA GLY A 154 21.09 10.07 9.79
C GLY A 154 19.98 9.13 9.26
N PHE A 155 19.02 9.65 8.51
CA PHE A 155 18.07 8.79 7.79
C PHE A 155 18.82 7.95 6.74
N ASP A 156 18.61 6.64 6.78
CA ASP A 156 19.16 5.69 5.81
C ASP A 156 18.03 5.15 4.94
N VAL A 157 18.05 5.46 3.65
CA VAL A 157 17.04 5.03 2.68
C VAL A 157 16.98 3.50 2.55
N ALA A 158 18.04 2.78 2.90
CA ALA A 158 18.05 1.31 2.88
C ALA A 158 17.00 0.67 3.81
N VAL A 159 16.49 1.40 4.81
CA VAL A 159 15.37 0.93 5.64
C VAL A 159 14.10 0.72 4.83
N LEU A 160 14.00 1.33 3.65
CA LEU A 160 12.86 1.23 2.73
C LEU A 160 12.95 0.07 1.74
N ASP A 161 13.93 -0.82 1.87
CA ASP A 161 14.09 -2.00 0.97
C ASP A 161 12.83 -2.86 0.86
N ILE A 162 12.01 -2.88 1.91
CA ILE A 162 10.76 -3.64 1.96
C ILE A 162 9.52 -2.80 1.60
N LEU A 163 9.69 -1.54 1.20
CA LEU A 163 8.59 -0.62 0.94
C LEU A 163 7.56 -1.14 -0.09
N PRO A 164 7.95 -1.89 -1.15
CA PRO A 164 6.99 -2.50 -2.07
C PRO A 164 5.96 -3.42 -1.39
N TYR A 165 6.30 -4.00 -0.25
CA TYR A 165 5.40 -4.82 0.56
C TYR A 165 4.68 -4.04 1.67
N GLN A 166 4.82 -2.73 1.70
CA GLN A 166 4.12 -1.83 2.64
C GLN A 166 3.11 -0.93 1.93
N CYS A 167 2.71 -1.34 0.70
CA CYS A 167 1.68 -0.66 -0.05
C CYS A 167 0.30 -0.89 0.58
N MET A 168 -0.46 0.18 0.68
CA MET A 168 -1.85 0.16 1.16
C MET A 168 -2.84 0.03 0.00
N ASP A 169 -2.46 0.53 -1.16
CA ASP A 169 -3.19 0.49 -2.43
C ASP A 169 -2.25 0.78 -3.60
N GLY A 170 -2.73 0.51 -4.81
CA GLY A 170 -2.00 0.81 -6.03
C GLY A 170 -2.74 0.39 -7.28
N ILE A 171 -2.18 0.79 -8.43
CA ILE A 171 -2.65 0.42 -9.75
C ILE A 171 -1.47 -0.04 -10.61
N ASN A 172 -1.70 -1.03 -11.46
CA ASN A 172 -0.68 -1.49 -12.41
C ASN A 172 -0.96 -1.05 -13.85
N GLU A 173 -0.03 -1.34 -14.75
CA GLU A 173 -0.10 -0.99 -16.18
C GLU A 173 -1.28 -1.63 -16.93
N LYS A 174 -1.94 -2.64 -16.36
CA LYS A 174 -3.17 -3.24 -16.92
C LYS A 174 -4.43 -2.53 -16.43
N GLY A 175 -4.30 -1.61 -15.47
CA GLY A 175 -5.42 -0.91 -14.86
C GLY A 175 -6.09 -1.68 -13.72
N LEU A 176 -5.46 -2.74 -13.21
CA LEU A 176 -5.89 -3.40 -11.99
C LEU A 176 -5.52 -2.51 -10.80
N PHE A 177 -6.54 -2.05 -10.08
CA PHE A 177 -6.41 -1.43 -8.77
C PHE A 177 -6.59 -2.48 -7.67
N VAL A 178 -5.75 -2.41 -6.65
CA VAL A 178 -5.84 -3.24 -5.45
C VAL A 178 -5.68 -2.35 -4.22
N SER A 179 -6.52 -2.55 -3.23
CA SER A 179 -6.35 -1.94 -1.91
C SER A 179 -6.62 -2.92 -0.79
N ILE A 180 -5.97 -2.69 0.36
CA ILE A 180 -6.12 -3.52 1.56
C ILE A 180 -6.75 -2.71 2.69
N MET A 181 -7.66 -3.31 3.43
CA MET A 181 -8.32 -2.70 4.59
C MET A 181 -8.43 -3.68 5.73
N ARG A 182 -8.23 -3.19 6.95
CA ARG A 182 -8.43 -3.97 8.17
C ARG A 182 -9.89 -4.36 8.35
N LEU A 183 -10.09 -5.54 8.91
CA LEU A 183 -11.37 -6.04 9.41
C LEU A 183 -11.36 -6.11 10.94
N ASP A 184 -12.41 -5.64 11.56
CA ASP A 184 -12.64 -5.84 12.98
C ASP A 184 -13.01 -7.30 13.23
N ILE A 185 -12.20 -7.99 14.05
CA ILE A 185 -12.42 -9.38 14.40
C ILE A 185 -13.53 -9.46 15.43
N LYS A 186 -14.49 -10.34 15.19
CA LYS A 186 -15.59 -10.59 16.13
C LYS A 186 -15.18 -11.61 17.19
N GLU A 187 -15.85 -11.56 18.33
CA GLU A 187 -15.73 -12.61 19.35
C GLU A 187 -16.01 -13.99 18.75
N GLY A 188 -15.12 -14.95 18.99
CA GLY A 188 -15.20 -16.30 18.44
C GLY A 188 -14.48 -16.51 17.10
N ASP A 189 -14.04 -15.45 16.43
CA ASP A 189 -13.17 -15.58 15.27
C ASP A 189 -11.75 -15.99 15.71
N ARG A 190 -11.03 -16.64 14.80
CA ARG A 190 -9.60 -16.87 15.00
C ARG A 190 -8.89 -15.51 15.09
N PRO A 191 -7.81 -15.38 15.86
CA PRO A 191 -7.03 -14.17 15.94
C PRO A 191 -6.62 -13.70 14.53
N ALA A 192 -6.67 -12.40 14.30
CA ALA A 192 -6.10 -11.81 13.09
C ALA A 192 -4.63 -12.18 13.00
N ARG A 193 -4.25 -12.63 11.83
CA ARG A 193 -2.85 -12.81 11.46
C ARG A 193 -2.45 -11.82 10.38
N MET A 194 -3.15 -10.66 10.37
CA MET A 194 -2.75 -9.58 9.49
C MET A 194 -1.26 -9.33 9.65
N GLY A 195 -0.58 -9.34 8.56
CA GLY A 195 0.84 -9.16 8.58
C GLY A 195 1.40 -9.05 7.19
N VAL A 196 2.65 -9.35 7.11
CA VAL A 196 3.42 -9.46 5.88
C VAL A 196 2.67 -10.23 4.77
N ALA A 197 1.91 -11.26 5.13
CA ALA A 197 1.15 -12.07 4.16
C ALA A 197 0.11 -11.26 3.37
N ALA A 198 -0.63 -10.37 4.02
CA ALA A 198 -1.62 -9.54 3.34
C ALA A 198 -0.95 -8.52 2.39
N SER A 199 0.10 -7.86 2.86
CA SER A 199 0.89 -6.92 2.04
C SER A 199 1.57 -7.62 0.86
N MET A 200 2.10 -8.84 1.08
CA MET A 200 2.66 -9.66 0.00
C MET A 200 1.60 -10.01 -1.06
N LEU A 201 0.41 -10.38 -0.64
CA LEU A 201 -0.66 -10.73 -1.57
C LEU A 201 -1.10 -9.52 -2.41
N LEU A 202 -1.20 -8.33 -1.80
CA LEU A 202 -1.44 -7.09 -2.53
C LEU A 202 -0.36 -6.86 -3.58
N ARG A 203 0.91 -6.98 -3.20
CA ARG A 203 2.03 -6.78 -4.12
C ARG A 203 2.01 -7.79 -5.28
N TYR A 204 1.75 -9.06 -4.99
CA TYR A 204 1.65 -10.11 -6.02
C TYR A 204 0.47 -9.88 -6.98
N MET A 205 -0.66 -9.35 -6.50
CA MET A 205 -1.75 -8.97 -7.38
C MET A 205 -1.34 -7.84 -8.33
N LEU A 206 -0.69 -6.80 -7.83
CA LEU A 206 -0.20 -5.69 -8.66
C LEU A 206 0.84 -6.13 -9.68
N ASP A 207 1.72 -7.05 -9.31
CA ASP A 207 2.82 -7.50 -10.16
C ASP A 207 2.41 -8.54 -11.21
N ASP A 208 1.39 -9.36 -10.94
CA ASP A 208 1.09 -10.54 -11.74
C ASP A 208 -0.31 -10.56 -12.37
N CYS A 209 -1.25 -9.75 -11.90
CA CYS A 209 -2.65 -9.85 -12.32
C CYS A 209 -3.06 -8.67 -13.19
N ALA A 210 -3.72 -8.97 -14.33
CA ALA A 210 -4.17 -7.94 -15.26
C ALA A 210 -5.59 -7.43 -14.95
N ASN A 211 -6.39 -8.21 -14.21
CA ASN A 211 -7.82 -7.95 -14.03
C ASN A 211 -8.33 -8.60 -12.73
N VAL A 212 -9.62 -8.36 -12.43
CA VAL A 212 -10.28 -8.87 -11.21
C VAL A 212 -10.27 -10.40 -11.13
N GLU A 213 -10.51 -11.11 -12.25
CA GLU A 213 -10.54 -12.58 -12.26
C GLU A 213 -9.17 -13.17 -11.93
N GLU A 214 -8.10 -12.57 -12.47
CA GLU A 214 -6.73 -13.00 -12.18
C GLU A 214 -6.35 -12.71 -10.72
N ALA A 215 -6.79 -11.57 -10.17
CA ALA A 215 -6.58 -11.24 -8.77
C ALA A 215 -7.31 -12.22 -7.83
N VAL A 216 -8.54 -12.60 -8.15
CA VAL A 216 -9.29 -13.64 -7.43
C VAL A 216 -8.56 -14.98 -7.50
N ALA A 217 -8.11 -15.40 -8.69
CA ALA A 217 -7.37 -16.66 -8.85
C ALA A 217 -6.01 -16.65 -8.13
N LYS A 218 -5.39 -15.48 -7.96
CA LYS A 218 -4.13 -15.33 -7.23
C LYS A 218 -4.27 -15.71 -5.76
N VAL A 219 -5.43 -15.49 -5.15
CA VAL A 219 -5.69 -15.87 -3.73
C VAL A 219 -5.51 -17.37 -3.50
N ASP A 220 -5.95 -18.20 -4.47
CA ASP A 220 -5.84 -19.66 -4.37
C ASP A 220 -4.44 -20.18 -4.70
N THR A 221 -3.64 -19.40 -5.43
CA THR A 221 -2.31 -19.82 -5.93
C THR A 221 -1.15 -19.15 -5.22
N ALA A 222 -1.42 -18.18 -4.36
CA ALA A 222 -0.39 -17.47 -3.60
C ALA A 222 0.27 -18.39 -2.55
N ILE A 223 1.51 -18.06 -2.19
CA ILE A 223 2.28 -18.76 -1.15
C ILE A 223 1.69 -18.58 0.25
N VAL A 224 0.77 -17.62 0.40
CA VAL A 224 0.13 -17.25 1.67
C VAL A 224 -1.26 -17.88 1.74
N THR A 225 -1.59 -18.47 2.86
CA THR A 225 -2.91 -19.09 3.05
C THR A 225 -3.96 -18.05 3.48
N PRO A 226 -5.26 -18.34 3.28
CA PRO A 226 -6.32 -17.46 3.76
C PRO A 226 -6.27 -17.14 5.26
N GLU A 227 -5.73 -18.05 6.07
CA GLU A 227 -5.51 -17.81 7.49
C GLU A 227 -4.40 -16.79 7.75
N ASP A 228 -3.40 -16.73 6.88
CA ASP A 228 -2.24 -15.84 7.07
C ASP A 228 -2.60 -14.37 6.86
N TRP A 229 -3.62 -14.06 6.05
CA TRP A 229 -4.12 -12.70 5.81
C TRP A 229 -5.52 -12.45 6.41
N GLN A 230 -5.98 -13.30 7.31
CA GLN A 230 -7.20 -13.06 8.07
C GLN A 230 -7.12 -11.78 8.90
N GLY A 231 -8.20 -11.02 8.92
CA GLY A 231 -8.27 -9.71 9.59
C GLY A 231 -8.07 -8.53 8.65
N CYS A 232 -8.02 -8.81 7.34
CA CYS A 232 -8.15 -7.79 6.31
C CYS A 232 -9.02 -8.31 5.16
N HIS A 233 -9.41 -7.41 4.28
CA HIS A 233 -9.95 -7.73 2.97
C HIS A 233 -9.27 -6.90 1.89
N PHE A 234 -9.36 -7.39 0.67
CA PHE A 234 -8.91 -6.69 -0.51
C PHE A 234 -10.11 -6.16 -1.27
N PHE A 235 -9.98 -4.95 -1.79
CA PHE A 235 -10.88 -4.41 -2.79
C PHE A 235 -10.11 -4.30 -4.09
N VAL A 236 -10.60 -4.99 -5.11
CA VAL A 236 -9.98 -5.05 -6.44
C VAL A 236 -10.95 -4.52 -7.49
N THR A 237 -10.43 -3.74 -8.42
CA THR A 237 -11.19 -3.21 -9.57
C THR A 237 -10.31 -3.18 -10.80
N ASP A 238 -10.89 -3.17 -12.00
CA ASP A 238 -10.09 -3.18 -13.23
C ASP A 238 -10.54 -2.17 -14.29
N ALA A 239 -9.79 -2.11 -15.39
CA ALA A 239 -10.05 -1.20 -16.50
C ALA A 239 -11.35 -1.49 -17.26
N GLU A 240 -11.94 -2.68 -17.10
CA GLU A 240 -13.25 -3.04 -17.68
C GLU A 240 -14.41 -2.62 -16.79
N GLY A 241 -14.10 -2.19 -15.55
CA GLY A 241 -15.06 -1.73 -14.57
C GLY A 241 -15.69 -2.84 -13.75
N ARG A 242 -15.01 -3.99 -13.64
CA ARG A 242 -15.34 -5.04 -12.69
C ARG A 242 -14.78 -4.70 -11.33
N TYR A 243 -15.42 -5.16 -10.29
CA TYR A 243 -14.97 -4.95 -8.91
C TYR A 243 -15.33 -6.15 -8.03
N MET A 244 -14.51 -6.40 -7.02
CA MET A 244 -14.69 -7.50 -6.09
C MET A 244 -14.09 -7.16 -4.73
N VAL A 245 -14.78 -7.54 -3.65
CA VAL A 245 -14.22 -7.60 -2.31
C VAL A 245 -13.85 -9.04 -2.01
N ILE A 246 -12.61 -9.27 -1.58
CA ILE A 246 -12.08 -10.59 -1.26
C ILE A 246 -11.81 -10.62 0.25
N GLU A 247 -12.56 -11.42 0.99
CA GLU A 247 -12.48 -11.52 2.46
C GLU A 247 -12.01 -12.92 2.88
N SER A 248 -11.24 -12.99 3.97
CA SER A 248 -10.97 -14.26 4.66
C SER A 248 -11.48 -14.23 6.09
N ARG A 249 -12.28 -15.23 6.43
CA ARG A 249 -12.76 -15.42 7.79
C ARG A 249 -12.63 -16.88 8.20
N ASN A 250 -11.85 -17.15 9.23
CA ASN A 250 -11.58 -18.52 9.73
C ASN A 250 -11.02 -19.48 8.66
N GLY A 251 -10.26 -18.95 7.70
CA GLY A 251 -9.68 -19.71 6.58
C GLY A 251 -10.63 -19.93 5.40
N VAL A 252 -11.83 -19.33 5.44
CA VAL A 252 -12.79 -19.38 4.33
C VAL A 252 -12.74 -18.07 3.57
N VAL A 253 -12.47 -18.14 2.26
CA VAL A 253 -12.51 -17.01 1.36
C VAL A 253 -13.93 -16.72 0.91
N SER A 254 -14.35 -15.48 0.97
CA SER A 254 -15.62 -15.00 0.42
C SER A 254 -15.36 -13.94 -0.65
N LEU A 255 -16.02 -14.08 -1.78
CA LEU A 255 -16.00 -13.15 -2.90
C LEU A 255 -17.32 -12.40 -2.91
N ILE A 256 -17.27 -11.08 -2.80
CA ILE A 256 -18.46 -10.25 -2.66
C ILE A 256 -18.41 -9.12 -3.69
N GLU A 257 -19.35 -9.13 -4.62
CA GLU A 257 -19.52 -8.03 -5.56
C GLU A 257 -20.17 -6.85 -4.84
N ASN A 258 -19.36 -5.88 -4.45
CA ASN A 258 -19.81 -4.66 -3.79
C ASN A 258 -18.91 -3.49 -4.17
N ASP A 259 -19.51 -2.35 -4.46
CA ASP A 259 -18.81 -1.15 -4.94
C ASP A 259 -18.34 -0.23 -3.82
N VAL A 260 -18.62 -0.55 -2.57
CA VAL A 260 -18.17 0.16 -1.37
C VAL A 260 -17.58 -0.82 -0.38
N VAL A 261 -16.49 -0.44 0.25
CA VAL A 261 -15.83 -1.25 1.27
C VAL A 261 -15.21 -0.37 2.36
N THR A 262 -15.33 -0.82 3.60
CA THR A 262 -14.73 -0.18 4.79
C THR A 262 -14.26 -1.26 5.77
N ASN A 263 -14.14 -0.98 7.08
CA ASN A 263 -13.51 -1.86 8.05
C ASN A 263 -14.46 -2.84 8.75
N PHE A 264 -15.24 -3.63 8.03
CA PHE A 264 -16.08 -4.71 8.59
C PHE A 264 -16.37 -5.78 7.54
N TYR A 265 -16.71 -6.99 7.98
CA TYR A 265 -17.04 -8.11 7.09
C TYR A 265 -18.37 -7.88 6.34
N LEU A 266 -18.30 -7.83 5.01
CA LEU A 266 -19.47 -7.70 4.14
C LEU A 266 -20.20 -9.03 3.94
N GLY A 267 -19.48 -10.14 4.01
CA GLY A 267 -20.02 -11.50 3.83
C GLY A 267 -20.80 -12.05 5.02
N SER A 268 -21.00 -11.27 6.10
CA SER A 268 -21.80 -11.73 7.23
C SER A 268 -23.29 -11.59 6.95
N ASP A 269 -24.09 -12.63 7.28
CA ASP A 269 -25.56 -12.64 7.12
C ASP A 269 -26.21 -11.45 7.80
N ASP A 270 -25.74 -11.05 8.98
CA ASP A 270 -26.22 -9.89 9.75
C ASP A 270 -26.08 -8.57 8.98
N MET A 271 -25.02 -8.45 8.20
CA MET A 271 -24.75 -7.24 7.40
C MET A 271 -25.63 -7.15 6.17
N GLN A 272 -25.69 -8.23 5.39
CA GLN A 272 -26.53 -8.27 4.19
C GLN A 272 -27.99 -7.96 4.55
N ASP A 273 -28.47 -8.50 5.64
CA ASP A 273 -29.83 -8.25 6.15
C ASP A 273 -30.01 -6.81 6.62
N SER A 274 -29.03 -6.23 7.31
CA SER A 274 -29.07 -4.86 7.80
C SER A 274 -29.00 -3.82 6.68
N VAL A 275 -28.17 -4.06 5.65
CA VAL A 275 -28.10 -3.20 4.46
C VAL A 275 -29.39 -3.29 3.64
N ARG A 276 -29.91 -4.51 3.41
CA ARG A 276 -31.17 -4.74 2.69
C ARG A 276 -32.36 -4.07 3.38
N LYS A 277 -32.40 -4.07 4.69
CA LYS A 277 -33.49 -3.47 5.48
C LYS A 277 -33.33 -1.98 5.70
N GLY A 278 -32.23 -1.36 5.26
CA GLY A 278 -31.95 0.05 5.50
C GLY A 278 -31.71 0.42 6.97
N VAL A 279 -31.65 -0.58 7.86
CA VAL A 279 -31.51 -0.38 9.31
C VAL A 279 -30.22 0.34 9.67
N LEU A 280 -29.14 0.07 8.94
CA LEU A 280 -27.87 0.75 9.16
C LEU A 280 -27.94 2.24 8.79
N ARG A 281 -28.72 2.58 7.77
CA ARG A 281 -28.92 3.96 7.35
C ARG A 281 -29.64 4.76 8.43
N GLU A 282 -30.69 4.20 9.03
CA GLU A 282 -31.44 4.85 10.11
C GLU A 282 -30.59 4.98 11.38
N LYS A 283 -29.87 3.94 11.76
CA LYS A 283 -28.97 3.98 12.93
C LYS A 283 -27.80 4.93 12.77
N ALA A 284 -27.22 5.03 11.57
CA ALA A 284 -26.11 5.95 11.31
C ALA A 284 -26.51 7.43 11.46
N VAL A 285 -27.77 7.74 11.19
CA VAL A 285 -28.31 9.11 11.31
C VAL A 285 -28.75 9.44 12.75
N ALA A 286 -29.03 8.44 13.58
CA ALA A 286 -29.71 8.58 14.86
C ALA A 286 -28.83 8.39 16.10
N LEU A 287 -27.52 8.19 15.94
CA LEU A 287 -26.64 8.07 17.11
C LEU A 287 -26.34 9.45 17.68
N VAL A 288 -27.04 9.77 18.73
CA VAL A 288 -26.79 10.90 19.61
C VAL A 288 -26.22 10.39 20.93
N ASP A 289 -25.36 11.17 21.58
CA ASP A 289 -24.87 10.85 22.91
C ASP A 289 -26.00 10.98 23.98
N GLU A 290 -25.67 10.66 25.21
CA GLU A 290 -26.58 10.78 26.34
C GLU A 290 -27.07 12.21 26.62
N ASN A 291 -26.40 13.22 26.03
CA ASN A 291 -26.74 14.64 26.12
C ASN A 291 -27.55 15.13 24.91
N GLY A 292 -27.85 14.25 23.95
CA GLY A 292 -28.54 14.59 22.70
C GLY A 292 -27.66 15.26 21.65
N GLU A 293 -26.35 15.28 21.85
CA GLU A 293 -25.42 15.74 20.82
C GLU A 293 -25.15 14.63 19.81
N THR A 294 -25.16 15.00 18.53
CA THR A 294 -24.91 14.06 17.44
C THR A 294 -23.48 13.61 17.48
N LEU A 295 -23.24 12.37 17.90
CA LEU A 295 -21.93 11.72 17.92
C LEU A 295 -21.32 11.56 16.52
N TYR A 296 -22.12 11.67 15.48
CA TYR A 296 -21.71 11.46 14.10
C TYR A 296 -22.04 12.66 13.22
N ARG A 297 -21.02 13.30 12.77
CA ARG A 297 -21.07 14.09 11.54
C ARG A 297 -20.79 13.10 10.39
N PHE A 298 -21.60 13.14 9.35
CA PHE A 298 -21.56 12.30 8.15
C PHE A 298 -20.26 11.51 7.96
N GLY A 299 -20.34 10.16 8.00
CA GLY A 299 -19.21 9.29 7.72
C GLY A 299 -18.12 9.16 8.79
N TYR A 300 -18.17 9.94 9.83
CA TYR A 300 -17.24 9.89 10.96
C TYR A 300 -17.38 8.61 11.77
N GLY A 301 -16.25 8.06 12.23
CA GLY A 301 -16.24 6.97 13.19
C GLY A 301 -16.20 5.58 12.56
N HIS A 302 -16.97 4.64 13.12
CA HIS A 302 -16.90 3.22 12.80
C HIS A 302 -17.11 2.91 11.30
N GLY A 303 -16.51 1.83 10.80
CA GLY A 303 -16.59 1.41 9.40
C GLY A 303 -18.00 1.36 8.82
N TYR A 304 -19.00 0.94 9.60
CA TYR A 304 -20.41 0.92 9.19
C TYR A 304 -20.93 2.29 8.77
N HIS A 305 -20.62 3.34 9.50
CA HIS A 305 -21.12 4.69 9.20
C HIS A 305 -20.54 5.24 7.91
N ARG A 306 -19.25 5.04 7.71
CA ARG A 306 -18.57 5.42 6.47
C ARG A 306 -19.12 4.65 5.28
N PHE A 307 -19.35 3.34 5.45
CA PHE A 307 -19.99 2.51 4.43
C PHE A 307 -21.36 3.03 4.03
N VAL A 308 -22.25 3.25 5.00
CA VAL A 308 -23.61 3.75 4.73
C VAL A 308 -23.58 5.12 4.07
N THR A 309 -22.68 5.99 4.50
CA THR A 309 -22.51 7.32 3.90
C THR A 309 -22.15 7.20 2.43
N LEU A 310 -21.12 6.42 2.09
CA LEU A 310 -20.67 6.22 0.72
C LEU A 310 -21.74 5.51 -0.12
N ALA A 311 -22.25 4.37 0.33
CA ALA A 311 -23.24 3.59 -0.40
C ALA A 311 -24.51 4.37 -0.68
N SER A 312 -25.00 5.17 0.28
CA SER A 312 -26.21 5.97 0.07
C SER A 312 -26.02 7.09 -0.97
N GLN A 313 -24.82 7.60 -1.13
CA GLN A 313 -24.52 8.61 -2.15
C GLN A 313 -24.36 7.96 -3.51
N LEU A 314 -23.64 6.83 -3.61
CA LEU A 314 -23.48 6.08 -4.86
C LEU A 314 -24.81 5.66 -5.45
N VAL A 315 -25.75 5.15 -4.62
CA VAL A 315 -27.10 4.79 -5.08
C VAL A 315 -27.83 5.98 -5.72
N ARG A 316 -27.63 7.20 -5.24
CA ARG A 316 -28.24 8.40 -5.86
C ARG A 316 -27.72 8.64 -7.27
N TYR A 317 -26.45 8.39 -7.54
CA TYR A 317 -25.87 8.54 -8.87
C TYR A 317 -26.22 7.38 -9.81
N GLN A 318 -26.51 6.20 -9.25
CA GLN A 318 -26.88 5.01 -10.00
C GLN A 318 -28.39 4.83 -10.17
N ASP A 319 -29.23 5.70 -9.60
CA ASP A 319 -30.68 5.53 -9.64
C ASP A 319 -31.24 5.72 -11.06
N LYS A 320 -31.55 4.58 -11.69
CA LYS A 320 -32.08 4.49 -13.05
C LYS A 320 -33.40 5.20 -13.29
N ARG A 321 -34.11 5.62 -12.23
CA ARG A 321 -35.37 6.40 -12.33
C ARG A 321 -35.11 7.80 -12.87
N TYR A 322 -33.87 8.26 -12.82
CA TYR A 322 -33.43 9.53 -13.34
C TYR A 322 -32.48 9.31 -14.51
N GLU A 323 -32.99 8.79 -15.65
CA GLU A 323 -32.18 8.57 -16.85
C GLU A 323 -31.43 9.82 -17.33
N GLU A 324 -31.99 11.00 -17.06
CA GLU A 324 -31.33 12.30 -17.28
C GLU A 324 -30.13 12.52 -16.34
N TYR A 325 -30.04 11.80 -15.21
CA TYR A 325 -29.01 11.89 -14.18
C TYR A 325 -28.18 10.62 -14.08
N ARG A 326 -28.07 9.84 -15.13
CA ARG A 326 -26.94 8.90 -15.30
C ARG A 326 -25.62 9.68 -15.41
N THR A 327 -25.50 10.66 -14.58
CA THR A 327 -24.27 11.40 -14.44
C THR A 327 -23.31 10.49 -13.74
N MET A 328 -22.47 9.88 -14.54
CA MET A 328 -21.21 9.38 -14.09
C MET A 328 -20.62 10.41 -13.16
N MET A 329 -20.02 9.95 -12.10
CA MET A 329 -19.60 10.84 -11.00
C MET A 329 -18.35 11.63 -11.40
N PRO A 330 -18.40 12.97 -11.51
CA PRO A 330 -17.19 13.76 -11.69
C PRO A 330 -16.18 13.51 -10.56
N GLU A 331 -14.90 13.60 -10.85
CA GLU A 331 -13.85 13.41 -9.84
C GLU A 331 -14.01 14.33 -8.64
N GLU A 332 -14.46 15.56 -8.85
CA GLU A 332 -14.73 16.53 -7.77
C GLU A 332 -15.83 16.02 -6.83
N THR A 333 -16.84 15.35 -7.37
CA THR A 333 -17.90 14.72 -6.57
C THR A 333 -17.37 13.49 -5.85
N ALA A 334 -16.56 12.67 -6.50
CA ALA A 334 -15.90 11.53 -5.87
C ALA A 334 -15.00 11.99 -4.71
N LEU A 335 -14.28 13.11 -4.87
CA LEU A 335 -13.52 13.73 -3.80
C LEU A 335 -14.40 14.20 -2.64
N VAL A 336 -15.57 14.79 -2.92
CA VAL A 336 -16.54 15.17 -1.89
C VAL A 336 -17.01 13.93 -1.12
N LEU A 337 -17.22 12.80 -1.78
CA LEU A 337 -17.56 11.54 -1.13
C LEU A 337 -16.43 11.04 -0.22
N LEU A 338 -15.18 11.05 -0.70
CA LEU A 338 -14.02 10.72 0.13
C LEU A 338 -13.95 11.61 1.37
N ARG A 339 -14.15 12.92 1.20
CA ARG A 339 -14.18 13.88 2.32
C ARG A 339 -15.34 13.64 3.28
N SER A 340 -16.45 13.10 2.83
CA SER A 340 -17.58 12.74 3.70
C SER A 340 -17.31 11.53 4.60
N ALA A 341 -16.33 10.71 4.23
CA ALA A 341 -15.90 9.51 4.95
C ALA A 341 -14.53 9.68 5.63
N LEU A 342 -13.97 10.88 5.64
CA LEU A 342 -12.65 11.14 6.23
C LEU A 342 -12.66 10.91 7.75
N GLN A 343 -11.50 10.57 8.29
CA GLN A 343 -11.24 10.46 9.71
C GLN A 343 -10.37 11.62 10.17
N ASN A 344 -10.82 12.36 11.16
CA ASN A 344 -10.04 13.45 11.77
C ASN A 344 -10.30 13.55 13.28
N GLN A 345 -10.57 12.40 13.91
CA GLN A 345 -10.97 12.37 15.32
C GLN A 345 -9.80 12.07 16.24
N TYR A 346 -9.71 12.89 17.25
CA TYR A 346 -9.07 12.58 18.50
C TYR A 346 -10.16 12.12 19.49
N THR A 347 -10.19 10.82 19.86
CA THR A 347 -11.02 10.35 20.96
C THR A 347 -10.13 9.69 22.00
N GLU A 348 -10.31 10.06 23.25
CA GLU A 348 -9.57 9.48 24.37
C GLU A 348 -9.87 7.98 24.56
N THR A 349 -11.05 7.52 24.11
CA THR A 349 -11.59 6.19 24.38
C THR A 349 -11.43 5.19 23.22
N THR A 350 -11.35 5.64 21.98
CA THR A 350 -11.31 4.77 20.79
C THR A 350 -10.01 4.87 19.99
N GLY A 351 -9.06 5.66 20.49
CA GLY A 351 -7.84 5.97 19.74
C GLY A 351 -8.08 7.05 18.69
N THR A 352 -6.99 7.53 18.14
CA THR A 352 -7.00 8.56 17.10
C THR A 352 -6.89 7.90 15.73
N SER A 353 -7.74 8.29 14.81
CA SER A 353 -7.61 7.93 13.40
C SER A 353 -7.69 9.17 12.54
N PHE A 354 -6.75 9.31 11.61
CA PHE A 354 -6.70 10.41 10.66
C PHE A 354 -6.58 9.87 9.26
N THR A 355 -7.30 10.47 8.31
CA THR A 355 -7.08 10.21 6.90
C THR A 355 -5.70 10.76 6.51
N GLN A 356 -4.77 9.87 6.22
CA GLN A 356 -3.40 10.16 5.86
C GLN A 356 -3.29 10.66 4.42
N TYR A 357 -4.10 10.10 3.53
CA TYR A 357 -4.31 10.59 2.18
C TYR A 357 -5.68 10.17 1.65
N SER A 358 -6.19 10.96 0.72
CA SER A 358 -7.29 10.61 -0.16
C SER A 358 -6.74 10.42 -1.57
N VAL A 359 -7.21 9.41 -2.30
CA VAL A 359 -6.69 9.07 -3.62
C VAL A 359 -7.80 8.65 -4.57
N ILE A 360 -7.66 9.03 -5.83
CA ILE A 360 -8.49 8.59 -6.95
C ILE A 360 -7.57 7.98 -8.01
N TYR A 361 -7.84 6.74 -8.36
CA TYR A 361 -7.22 6.04 -9.47
C TYR A 361 -8.16 6.01 -10.67
N ASN A 362 -7.68 6.36 -11.85
CA ASN A 362 -8.38 6.11 -13.11
C ASN A 362 -7.86 4.79 -13.70
N ASN A 363 -8.68 3.75 -13.65
CA ASN A 363 -8.29 2.42 -14.10
C ASN A 363 -8.05 2.36 -15.61
N ALA A 364 -8.79 3.16 -16.40
CA ALA A 364 -8.65 3.20 -17.86
C ALA A 364 -7.33 3.86 -18.27
N HIS A 365 -6.98 4.98 -17.65
CA HIS A 365 -5.76 5.75 -17.95
C HIS A 365 -4.54 5.32 -17.13
N ARG A 366 -4.70 4.48 -16.09
CA ARG A 366 -3.64 4.03 -15.19
C ARG A 366 -2.97 5.21 -14.50
N THR A 367 -3.77 6.16 -14.05
CA THR A 367 -3.30 7.35 -13.33
C THR A 367 -3.74 7.32 -11.87
N VAL A 368 -2.99 8.01 -11.05
CA VAL A 368 -3.29 8.23 -9.63
C VAL A 368 -3.27 9.71 -9.32
N LYS A 369 -4.26 10.18 -8.57
CA LYS A 369 -4.35 11.55 -8.08
C LYS A 369 -4.52 11.50 -6.56
N VAL A 370 -3.55 12.03 -5.84
CA VAL A 370 -3.45 11.93 -4.38
C VAL A 370 -3.46 13.29 -3.71
N TRP A 371 -4.18 13.37 -2.59
CA TRP A 371 -4.25 14.52 -1.69
C TRP A 371 -3.69 14.10 -0.33
N PRO A 372 -2.52 14.63 0.06
CA PRO A 372 -1.88 14.29 1.32
C PRO A 372 -2.59 14.96 2.49
N PHE A 373 -2.66 14.25 3.58
CA PHE A 373 -3.08 14.68 4.91
C PHE A 373 -4.23 15.73 4.93
N GLN A 374 -5.34 15.41 4.21
CA GLN A 374 -6.54 16.27 4.15
C GLN A 374 -6.31 17.66 3.54
N ASN A 375 -5.17 17.89 2.88
CA ASN A 375 -4.96 19.07 2.06
C ASN A 375 -5.62 18.88 0.68
N TYR A 376 -6.88 19.27 0.57
CA TYR A 376 -7.67 19.10 -0.66
C TYR A 376 -7.50 20.25 -1.67
N GLU A 377 -6.65 21.20 -1.37
CA GLU A 377 -6.33 22.32 -2.29
C GLU A 377 -5.27 21.91 -3.31
N THR A 378 -4.36 21.01 -2.93
CA THR A 378 -3.25 20.57 -3.77
C THR A 378 -3.31 19.07 -4.00
N ALA A 379 -3.42 18.67 -5.25
CA ALA A 379 -3.33 17.29 -5.70
C ALA A 379 -2.00 17.00 -6.37
N TYR A 380 -1.51 15.78 -6.22
CA TYR A 380 -0.34 15.26 -6.94
C TYR A 380 -0.80 14.14 -7.86
N MET A 381 -0.49 14.25 -9.14
CA MET A 381 -0.95 13.30 -10.14
C MET A 381 0.23 12.62 -10.84
N PHE A 382 0.12 11.31 -11.00
CA PHE A 382 1.12 10.48 -11.67
C PHE A 382 0.43 9.48 -12.61
N ASP A 383 1.13 9.06 -13.64
CA ASP A 383 0.77 7.86 -14.38
C ASP A 383 1.51 6.62 -13.83
N VAL A 384 1.17 5.46 -14.36
CA VAL A 384 1.74 4.18 -13.93
C VAL A 384 3.25 4.07 -14.18
N THR A 385 3.83 4.89 -15.07
CA THR A 385 5.28 4.93 -15.33
C THR A 385 6.03 5.79 -14.32
N GLY A 386 5.35 6.32 -13.31
CA GLY A 386 5.91 7.23 -12.33
C GLY A 386 6.04 8.68 -12.82
N ALA A 387 5.65 8.97 -14.07
CA ALA A 387 5.71 10.32 -14.58
C ALA A 387 4.68 11.21 -13.87
N ARG A 388 5.15 12.33 -13.31
CA ARG A 388 4.30 13.34 -12.71
C ARG A 388 3.54 14.09 -13.79
N LEU A 389 2.22 14.10 -13.67
CA LEU A 389 1.31 14.84 -14.53
C LEU A 389 1.04 16.21 -13.93
N GLN A 390 0.82 17.21 -14.78
CA GLN A 390 0.60 18.61 -14.34
C GLN A 390 -0.82 18.82 -13.82
#